data_f813d77c0d6fd6f693d450e24af11d74
#
_entry.id   f813d77c0d6fd6f693d450e24af11d74
#
_cell.length_a   1.000
_cell.length_b   1.000
_cell.length_c   1.000
_cell.angle_alpha   90.00
_cell.angle_beta   90.00
_cell.angle_gamma   90.00
#
_symmetry.space_group_name_H-M   'P 1'
#
loop_
_entity.id
_entity.type
_entity.pdbx_description
1 polymer ?
#
loop_
_entity_poly.entity_id
_entity_poly.type
_entity_poly.pdbx_seq_one_letter_code
_entity_poly.pdbx_strand_id
1 'polypeptide(L)'
;MTRTHRRRWAGLLLAAGLVGPGALSPAADGPRTFLGSRAGDAREVGSVRLCWCPPGKFRMGSPPNETERRPDEAQVEVTLTRGFWMGKREVTQAQWRRVVGGFPRPQPAGEGDDFPVVEVNYAEAEGFCRRLTERARAAGDLPAGWEFRLPTEAQWEYACRAGTTTATAFGDRLSSKQANFQGKPYNGAEEGPSLNRAARVGSYPANAWGLHDLHGNVYEWCRDWYHQTLPGGADPDLSAVKGTVNRDGTYSRVRRGGAWCDDGWPCRSAFRLRYEPERLSDHIGFRVAAVQP
;
A
#
# COMPACT_ATOMS: atom_id res chain seq x y z
N MET A 1 69.24 21.55 -71.60
CA MET A 1 68.06 21.68 -72.48
C MET A 1 67.60 20.27 -72.82
N THR A 2 66.45 19.90 -72.48
CA THR A 2 65.48 18.97 -73.05
C THR A 2 64.62 18.31 -71.94
N ARG A 3 63.38 18.68 -71.99
CA ARG A 3 62.28 18.17 -71.09
C ARG A 3 61.87 16.78 -71.55
N THR A 4 61.76 15.83 -70.68
CA THR A 4 61.05 14.55 -70.91
C THR A 4 59.84 14.42 -69.97
N HIS A 5 58.69 14.38 -70.66
CA HIS A 5 57.38 14.11 -69.97
C HIS A 5 57.28 12.65 -69.57
N ARG A 6 56.97 12.38 -68.33
CA ARG A 6 56.47 11.05 -67.86
C ARG A 6 55.00 11.15 -67.50
N ARG A 7 54.20 10.42 -68.27
CA ARG A 7 52.75 10.19 -67.95
C ARG A 7 52.64 9.26 -66.74
N ARG A 8 51.88 9.70 -65.76
CA ARG A 8 51.48 8.86 -64.66
C ARG A 8 50.10 8.25 -64.94
N TRP A 9 50.00 6.94 -64.87
CA TRP A 9 48.74 6.20 -64.87
C TRP A 9 48.16 6.25 -63.46
N ALA A 10 46.88 6.66 -63.37
CA ALA A 10 46.10 6.60 -62.13
C ALA A 10 45.38 5.23 -62.02
N GLY A 11 45.81 4.42 -61.10
CA GLY A 11 45.08 3.17 -60.76
C GLY A 11 43.91 3.47 -59.90
N LEU A 12 42.72 3.04 -60.35
CA LEU A 12 41.45 3.10 -59.56
C LEU A 12 41.43 1.91 -58.59
N LEU A 13 41.56 2.15 -57.30
CA LEU A 13 41.31 1.17 -56.23
C LEU A 13 39.82 1.18 -55.88
N LEU A 14 39.09 0.13 -56.23
CA LEU A 14 37.76 -0.15 -55.72
C LEU A 14 37.90 -0.58 -54.23
N ALA A 15 37.42 0.23 -53.33
CA ALA A 15 37.22 -0.13 -51.92
C ALA A 15 35.92 -0.92 -51.80
N ALA A 16 36.02 -2.23 -51.54
CA ALA A 16 34.89 -3.06 -51.13
C ALA A 16 34.54 -2.75 -49.66
N GLY A 17 33.42 -2.07 -49.44
CA GLY A 17 32.89 -1.82 -48.12
C GLY A 17 32.34 -3.13 -47.49
N LEU A 18 33.00 -3.61 -46.45
CA LEU A 18 32.48 -4.64 -45.56
C LEU A 18 31.32 -4.04 -44.75
N VAL A 19 30.08 -4.45 -45.08
CA VAL A 19 28.92 -4.22 -44.24
C VAL A 19 29.03 -5.18 -43.04
N GLY A 20 29.45 -4.66 -41.89
CA GLY A 20 29.43 -5.40 -40.62
C GLY A 20 27.99 -5.76 -40.21
N PRO A 21 27.80 -6.88 -39.52
CA PRO A 21 26.45 -7.25 -39.03
C PRO A 21 25.94 -6.16 -38.08
N GLY A 22 24.83 -5.54 -38.47
CA GLY A 22 24.10 -4.58 -37.62
C GLY A 22 23.79 -5.21 -36.27
N ALA A 23 24.25 -4.59 -35.22
CA ALA A 23 23.84 -4.93 -33.84
C ALA A 23 22.32 -4.84 -33.78
N LEU A 24 21.66 -5.99 -33.60
CA LEU A 24 20.25 -6.06 -33.26
C LEU A 24 20.09 -5.33 -31.94
N SER A 25 19.48 -4.14 -31.95
CA SER A 25 18.98 -3.50 -30.76
C SER A 25 18.05 -4.48 -30.08
N PRO A 26 18.13 -4.65 -28.73
CA PRO A 26 17.18 -5.50 -28.03
C PRO A 26 15.77 -4.99 -28.35
N ALA A 27 14.91 -5.89 -28.82
CA ALA A 27 13.51 -5.61 -29.09
C ALA A 27 12.92 -4.91 -27.86
N ALA A 28 12.31 -3.76 -28.07
CA ALA A 28 11.56 -3.09 -27.02
C ALA A 28 10.54 -4.10 -26.46
N ASP A 29 10.71 -4.47 -25.19
CA ASP A 29 9.72 -5.27 -24.45
C ASP A 29 8.34 -4.67 -24.76
N GLY A 30 7.42 -5.49 -25.30
CA GLY A 30 6.04 -5.07 -25.51
C GLY A 30 5.45 -4.49 -24.23
N PRO A 31 4.34 -3.77 -24.27
CA PRO A 31 3.81 -3.07 -23.12
C PRO A 31 3.66 -4.04 -21.95
N ARG A 32 4.54 -3.93 -20.93
CA ARG A 32 4.46 -4.75 -19.73
C ARG A 32 3.10 -4.49 -19.12
N THR A 33 2.31 -5.54 -18.98
CA THR A 33 1.01 -5.42 -18.32
C THR A 33 1.21 -4.81 -16.94
N PHE A 34 0.38 -3.84 -16.58
CA PHE A 34 0.46 -3.23 -15.24
C PHE A 34 -0.02 -4.18 -14.14
N LEU A 35 -0.62 -5.30 -14.51
CA LEU A 35 -1.03 -6.36 -13.60
C LEU A 35 0.19 -7.10 -13.04
N GLY A 36 0.12 -7.51 -11.77
CA GLY A 36 1.05 -8.47 -11.20
C GLY A 36 0.70 -9.89 -11.63
N SER A 37 1.66 -10.78 -11.62
CA SER A 37 1.50 -12.20 -11.98
C SER A 37 1.32 -13.11 -10.76
N ARG A 38 1.94 -12.75 -9.63
CA ARG A 38 1.91 -13.50 -8.38
C ARG A 38 1.66 -12.58 -7.20
N ALA A 39 1.03 -13.11 -6.14
CA ALA A 39 0.91 -12.40 -4.88
C ALA A 39 2.30 -11.94 -4.39
N GLY A 40 2.41 -10.69 -3.97
CA GLY A 40 3.65 -10.10 -3.49
C GLY A 40 4.61 -9.61 -4.58
N ASP A 41 4.30 -9.77 -5.88
CA ASP A 41 5.08 -9.09 -6.92
C ASP A 41 5.22 -7.61 -6.57
N ALA A 42 6.42 -7.07 -6.73
CA ALA A 42 6.71 -5.70 -6.32
C ALA A 42 6.84 -4.76 -7.52
N ARG A 43 6.34 -3.54 -7.35
CA ARG A 43 6.46 -2.45 -8.34
C ARG A 43 6.65 -1.13 -7.62
N GLU A 44 7.34 -0.21 -8.26
CA GLU A 44 7.41 1.19 -7.82
C GLU A 44 6.65 2.08 -8.81
N VAL A 45 5.77 2.93 -8.30
CA VAL A 45 4.98 3.89 -9.08
C VAL A 45 4.94 5.21 -8.32
N GLY A 46 5.34 6.29 -8.95
CA GLY A 46 5.29 7.62 -8.33
C GLY A 46 6.02 7.72 -6.98
N SER A 47 7.13 6.98 -6.80
CA SER A 47 7.90 6.84 -5.55
C SER A 47 7.24 6.02 -4.43
N VAL A 48 6.15 5.32 -4.73
CA VAL A 48 5.52 4.39 -3.79
C VAL A 48 5.82 2.96 -4.22
N ARG A 49 6.40 2.17 -3.32
CA ARG A 49 6.57 0.73 -3.52
C ARG A 49 5.26 0.02 -3.23
N LEU A 50 4.86 -0.84 -4.14
CA LEU A 50 3.60 -1.55 -4.12
C LEU A 50 3.85 -3.06 -4.13
N CYS A 51 2.92 -3.82 -3.51
CA CYS A 51 2.86 -5.27 -3.62
C CYS A 51 1.53 -5.67 -4.28
N TRP A 52 1.59 -6.68 -5.15
CA TRP A 52 0.41 -7.18 -5.85
C TRP A 52 -0.45 -8.06 -4.93
N CYS A 53 -1.72 -7.72 -4.87
CA CYS A 53 -2.78 -8.51 -4.24
C CYS A 53 -3.63 -9.10 -5.36
N PRO A 54 -3.55 -10.42 -5.64
CA PRO A 54 -4.29 -11.02 -6.76
C PRO A 54 -5.80 -11.04 -6.50
N PRO A 55 -6.64 -11.21 -7.53
CA PRO A 55 -8.05 -11.49 -7.31
C PRO A 55 -8.20 -12.78 -6.49
N GLY A 56 -9.25 -12.86 -5.66
CA GLY A 56 -9.45 -14.03 -4.82
C GLY A 56 -10.64 -13.93 -3.90
N LYS A 57 -10.86 -14.99 -3.12
CA LYS A 57 -11.91 -15.08 -2.11
C LYS A 57 -11.30 -15.24 -0.73
N PHE A 58 -11.94 -14.64 0.26
CA PHE A 58 -11.54 -14.83 1.66
C PHE A 58 -12.73 -14.63 2.60
N ARG A 59 -12.56 -15.10 3.83
CA ARG A 59 -13.47 -14.78 4.94
C ARG A 59 -13.00 -13.51 5.63
N MET A 60 -13.76 -12.44 5.49
CA MET A 60 -13.56 -11.18 6.18
C MET A 60 -14.20 -11.26 7.57
N GLY A 61 -13.52 -10.72 8.59
CA GLY A 61 -13.97 -10.78 9.97
C GLY A 61 -13.33 -11.94 10.76
N SER A 62 -13.77 -12.14 12.01
CA SER A 62 -13.20 -13.13 12.92
C SER A 62 -14.18 -14.25 13.26
N PRO A 63 -13.67 -15.51 13.43
CA PRO A 63 -14.50 -16.62 13.87
C PRO A 63 -15.01 -16.40 15.30
N PRO A 64 -16.13 -17.07 15.72
CA PRO A 64 -16.74 -16.84 17.03
C PRO A 64 -15.83 -17.10 18.23
N ASN A 65 -14.81 -17.94 18.07
CA ASN A 65 -13.85 -18.32 19.10
C ASN A 65 -12.53 -17.55 19.07
N GLU A 66 -12.39 -16.53 18.22
CA GLU A 66 -11.17 -15.71 18.21
C GLU A 66 -11.09 -14.88 19.49
N THR A 67 -9.96 -14.92 20.16
CA THR A 67 -9.69 -14.16 21.38
C THR A 67 -9.88 -12.66 21.13
N GLU A 68 -10.55 -11.95 22.05
CA GLU A 68 -10.84 -10.50 21.94
C GLU A 68 -11.69 -10.11 20.71
N ARG A 69 -12.44 -11.08 20.15
CA ARG A 69 -13.38 -10.81 19.06
C ARG A 69 -14.47 -9.82 19.47
N ARG A 70 -14.82 -8.92 18.55
CA ARG A 70 -15.90 -7.94 18.75
C ARG A 70 -17.18 -8.30 17.97
N PRO A 71 -18.35 -7.80 18.40
CA PRO A 71 -19.63 -8.11 17.72
C PRO A 71 -19.70 -7.64 16.25
N ASP A 72 -18.94 -6.61 15.88
CA ASP A 72 -18.91 -6.03 14.53
C ASP A 72 -17.93 -6.74 13.56
N GLU A 73 -17.34 -7.86 14.00
CA GLU A 73 -16.40 -8.68 13.22
C GLU A 73 -17.03 -9.99 12.71
N ALA A 74 -18.37 -10.08 12.63
CA ALA A 74 -19.02 -11.31 12.17
C ALA A 74 -18.57 -11.69 10.75
N GLN A 75 -18.11 -12.93 10.57
CA GLN A 75 -17.51 -13.37 9.30
C GLN A 75 -18.50 -13.32 8.15
N VAL A 76 -18.01 -12.83 7.02
CA VAL A 76 -18.68 -12.82 5.72
C VAL A 76 -17.73 -13.31 4.62
N GLU A 77 -18.29 -13.93 3.58
CA GLU A 77 -17.53 -14.29 2.38
C GLU A 77 -17.38 -13.04 1.48
N VAL A 78 -16.14 -12.75 1.07
CA VAL A 78 -15.80 -11.67 0.15
C VAL A 78 -15.07 -12.24 -1.06
N THR A 79 -15.44 -11.78 -2.25
CA THR A 79 -14.74 -12.03 -3.50
C THR A 79 -14.19 -10.73 -4.03
N LEU A 80 -12.88 -10.59 -4.15
CA LEU A 80 -12.24 -9.52 -4.90
C LEU A 80 -12.04 -10.00 -6.33
N THR A 81 -12.83 -9.48 -7.26
CA THR A 81 -12.86 -9.97 -8.66
C THR A 81 -11.70 -9.49 -9.48
N ARG A 82 -11.06 -8.39 -9.05
CA ARG A 82 -9.87 -7.80 -9.67
C ARG A 82 -8.73 -7.74 -8.67
N GLY A 83 -7.53 -8.01 -9.14
CA GLY A 83 -6.32 -7.74 -8.35
C GLY A 83 -6.03 -6.25 -8.27
N PHE A 84 -5.26 -5.86 -7.28
CA PHE A 84 -4.86 -4.49 -7.04
C PHE A 84 -3.44 -4.43 -6.47
N TRP A 85 -2.82 -3.27 -6.58
CA TRP A 85 -1.55 -2.99 -5.95
C TRP A 85 -1.78 -2.30 -4.61
N MET A 86 -1.20 -2.83 -3.54
CA MET A 86 -1.25 -2.22 -2.21
C MET A 86 0.10 -1.60 -1.87
N GLY A 87 0.10 -0.40 -1.29
CA GLY A 87 1.29 0.22 -0.72
C GLY A 87 2.01 -0.75 0.20
N LYS A 88 3.29 -1.02 -0.09
CA LYS A 88 4.12 -1.95 0.70
C LYS A 88 4.17 -1.57 2.18
N ARG A 89 4.05 -0.28 2.47
CA ARG A 89 4.13 0.35 3.79
C ARG A 89 3.09 1.47 3.86
N GLU A 90 2.90 2.04 5.02
CA GLU A 90 2.17 3.30 5.18
C GLU A 90 2.85 4.41 4.36
N VAL A 91 2.08 5.42 3.96
CA VAL A 91 2.63 6.61 3.31
C VAL A 91 3.58 7.32 4.27
N THR A 92 4.80 7.55 3.79
CA THR A 92 5.84 8.19 4.59
C THR A 92 5.78 9.71 4.53
N GLN A 93 6.41 10.35 5.51
CA GLN A 93 6.57 11.80 5.55
C GLN A 93 7.33 12.33 4.32
N ALA A 94 8.34 11.60 3.81
CA ALA A 94 9.03 11.97 2.57
C ALA A 94 8.10 11.91 1.35
N GLN A 95 7.27 10.86 1.26
CA GLN A 95 6.28 10.72 0.18
C GLN A 95 5.23 11.83 0.25
N TRP A 96 4.75 12.14 1.46
CA TRP A 96 3.82 13.26 1.67
C TRP A 96 4.41 14.58 1.17
N ARG A 97 5.62 14.94 1.62
CA ARG A 97 6.29 16.17 1.16
C ARG A 97 6.45 16.22 -0.35
N ARG A 98 6.81 15.09 -0.96
CA ARG A 98 6.98 15.02 -2.42
C ARG A 98 5.68 15.24 -3.19
N VAL A 99 4.55 14.74 -2.71
CA VAL A 99 3.25 14.78 -3.41
C VAL A 99 2.46 16.04 -3.08
N VAL A 100 2.42 16.43 -1.81
CA VAL A 100 1.56 17.51 -1.30
C VAL A 100 2.34 18.78 -1.04
N GLY A 101 3.59 18.68 -0.61
CA GLY A 101 4.42 19.77 -0.14
C GLY A 101 4.72 19.65 1.36
N GLY A 102 4.67 20.76 2.09
CA GLY A 102 4.90 20.78 3.54
C GLY A 102 3.79 20.08 4.33
N PHE A 103 4.09 19.80 5.60
CA PHE A 103 3.08 19.31 6.53
C PHE A 103 2.18 20.43 7.01
N PRO A 104 0.88 20.17 7.10
CA PRO A 104 -0.03 21.16 7.67
C PRO A 104 0.12 21.28 9.20
N ARG A 105 0.72 20.28 9.86
CA ARG A 105 0.85 20.12 11.31
C ARG A 105 2.14 19.41 11.69
N PRO A 106 2.63 19.57 12.96
CA PRO A 106 3.72 18.75 13.49
C PRO A 106 3.44 17.24 13.39
N GLN A 107 4.50 16.44 13.43
CA GLN A 107 4.43 14.97 13.35
C GLN A 107 4.88 14.35 14.70
N PRO A 108 4.05 14.39 15.76
CA PRO A 108 4.49 14.12 17.13
C PRO A 108 4.81 12.64 17.39
N ALA A 109 4.25 11.73 16.61
CA ALA A 109 4.52 10.28 16.78
C ALA A 109 5.92 9.87 16.30
N GLY A 110 6.64 10.74 15.63
CA GLY A 110 8.00 10.52 15.12
C GLY A 110 8.24 11.33 13.85
N GLU A 111 9.43 11.89 13.73
CA GLU A 111 9.80 12.77 12.62
C GLU A 111 10.95 12.18 11.80
N GLY A 112 10.86 12.29 10.49
CA GLY A 112 11.87 11.86 9.52
C GLY A 112 11.27 11.21 8.26
N ASP A 113 12.09 11.07 7.25
CA ASP A 113 11.69 10.64 5.91
C ASP A 113 10.96 9.28 5.87
N ASP A 114 11.40 8.35 6.70
CA ASP A 114 10.90 6.98 6.76
C ASP A 114 9.81 6.76 7.84
N PHE A 115 9.36 7.80 8.53
CA PHE A 115 8.23 7.70 9.44
C PHE A 115 6.90 7.79 8.71
N PRO A 116 5.83 7.12 9.18
CA PRO A 116 4.51 7.30 8.62
C PRO A 116 4.06 8.75 8.76
N VAL A 117 3.31 9.27 7.79
CA VAL A 117 2.62 10.52 7.96
C VAL A 117 1.40 10.30 8.86
N VAL A 118 1.26 11.12 9.89
CA VAL A 118 0.13 11.14 10.82
C VAL A 118 -0.44 12.56 10.90
N GLU A 119 -1.42 12.80 11.78
CA GLU A 119 -2.08 14.10 11.86
C GLU A 119 -2.68 14.53 10.51
N VAL A 120 -3.20 13.54 9.75
CA VAL A 120 -3.90 13.73 8.48
C VAL A 120 -5.32 13.24 8.60
N ASN A 121 -6.28 14.08 8.22
CA ASN A 121 -7.68 13.68 8.17
C ASN A 121 -7.98 12.89 6.89
N TYR A 122 -9.19 12.34 6.82
CA TYR A 122 -9.61 11.49 5.71
C TYR A 122 -9.54 12.22 4.35
N ALA A 123 -10.01 13.47 4.27
CA ALA A 123 -10.02 14.24 3.02
C ALA A 123 -8.60 14.59 2.53
N GLU A 124 -7.67 14.82 3.46
CA GLU A 124 -6.27 15.04 3.14
C GLU A 124 -5.61 13.78 2.58
N ALA A 125 -5.91 12.60 3.17
CA ALA A 125 -5.42 11.32 2.67
C ALA A 125 -5.98 10.99 1.27
N GLU A 126 -7.28 11.25 1.01
CA GLU A 126 -7.84 11.16 -0.34
C GLU A 126 -7.20 12.17 -1.31
N GLY A 127 -6.95 13.39 -0.85
CA GLY A 127 -6.25 14.42 -1.62
C GLY A 127 -4.86 14.00 -2.05
N PHE A 128 -4.12 13.33 -1.16
CA PHE A 128 -2.84 12.72 -1.48
C PHE A 128 -2.98 11.70 -2.61
N CYS A 129 -3.94 10.77 -2.52
CA CYS A 129 -4.17 9.73 -3.53
C CYS A 129 -4.46 10.34 -4.92
N ARG A 130 -5.32 11.36 -4.98
CA ARG A 130 -5.61 12.06 -6.25
C ARG A 130 -4.36 12.69 -6.85
N ARG A 131 -3.60 13.46 -6.07
CA ARG A 131 -2.36 14.10 -6.53
C ARG A 131 -1.30 13.08 -6.95
N LEU A 132 -1.18 11.95 -6.23
CA LEU A 132 -0.28 10.87 -6.60
C LEU A 132 -0.68 10.26 -7.95
N THR A 133 -1.99 10.06 -8.19
CA THR A 133 -2.52 9.59 -9.48
C THR A 133 -2.15 10.53 -10.62
N GLU A 134 -2.41 11.83 -10.45
CA GLU A 134 -2.11 12.86 -11.45
C GLU A 134 -0.61 12.89 -11.79
N ARG A 135 0.24 12.90 -10.78
CA ARG A 135 1.71 12.90 -10.94
C ARG A 135 2.23 11.64 -11.62
N ALA A 136 1.75 10.47 -11.19
CA ALA A 136 2.19 9.19 -11.75
C ALA A 136 1.72 9.02 -13.21
N ARG A 137 0.52 9.52 -13.56
CA ARG A 137 0.05 9.56 -14.95
C ARG A 137 0.88 10.52 -15.80
N ALA A 138 1.17 11.72 -15.29
CA ALA A 138 2.01 12.68 -16.00
C ALA A 138 3.44 12.19 -16.24
N ALA A 139 3.97 11.36 -15.32
CA ALA A 139 5.27 10.71 -15.47
C ALA A 139 5.23 9.46 -16.39
N GLY A 140 4.06 8.97 -16.79
CA GLY A 140 3.92 7.73 -17.56
C GLY A 140 4.04 6.45 -16.71
N ASP A 141 4.11 6.57 -15.39
CA ASP A 141 4.30 5.45 -14.45
C ASP A 141 2.99 4.70 -14.17
N LEU A 142 1.84 5.38 -14.32
CA LEU A 142 0.52 4.82 -14.04
C LEU A 142 -0.33 4.82 -15.32
N PRO A 143 -0.72 3.65 -15.85
CA PRO A 143 -1.51 3.57 -17.08
C PRO A 143 -2.91 4.19 -16.93
N ALA A 144 -3.50 4.59 -18.06
CA ALA A 144 -4.90 4.97 -18.12
C ALA A 144 -5.80 3.83 -17.57
N GLY A 145 -6.85 4.19 -16.85
CA GLY A 145 -7.74 3.21 -16.18
C GLY A 145 -7.19 2.67 -14.85
N TRP A 146 -6.06 3.19 -14.35
CA TRP A 146 -5.59 2.93 -12.98
C TRP A 146 -5.58 4.22 -12.18
N GLU A 147 -5.89 4.13 -10.90
CA GLU A 147 -5.83 5.26 -9.98
C GLU A 147 -5.32 4.85 -8.60
N PHE A 148 -4.71 5.76 -7.89
CA PHE A 148 -4.45 5.61 -6.46
C PHE A 148 -5.65 6.08 -5.66
N ARG A 149 -6.02 5.29 -4.66
CA ARG A 149 -7.06 5.63 -3.67
C ARG A 149 -6.72 5.00 -2.32
N LEU A 150 -7.48 5.34 -1.30
CA LEU A 150 -7.47 4.56 -0.07
C LEU A 150 -8.05 3.16 -0.37
N PRO A 151 -7.54 2.10 0.26
CA PRO A 151 -8.11 0.76 0.10
C PRO A 151 -9.54 0.73 0.65
N THR A 152 -10.40 -0.13 0.09
CA THR A 152 -11.62 -0.52 0.80
C THR A 152 -11.25 -1.31 2.05
N GLU A 153 -12.17 -1.36 3.02
CA GLU A 153 -11.95 -2.17 4.22
C GLU A 153 -11.68 -3.64 3.88
N ALA A 154 -12.39 -4.17 2.90
CA ALA A 154 -12.19 -5.54 2.41
C ALA A 154 -10.83 -5.73 1.73
N GLN A 155 -10.38 -4.78 0.90
CA GLN A 155 -9.05 -4.81 0.31
C GLN A 155 -7.95 -4.75 1.37
N TRP A 156 -8.15 -3.92 2.40
CA TRP A 156 -7.20 -3.81 3.48
C TRP A 156 -7.06 -5.13 4.25
N GLU A 157 -8.18 -5.74 4.69
CA GLU A 157 -8.13 -7.00 5.45
C GLU A 157 -7.61 -8.17 4.60
N TYR A 158 -7.98 -8.24 3.32
CA TYR A 158 -7.45 -9.23 2.39
C TYR A 158 -5.93 -9.16 2.27
N ALA A 159 -5.42 -7.95 2.10
CA ALA A 159 -3.98 -7.69 2.03
C ALA A 159 -3.27 -7.96 3.37
N CYS A 160 -3.90 -7.61 4.49
CA CYS A 160 -3.38 -7.88 5.82
C CYS A 160 -3.23 -9.38 6.07
N ARG A 161 -4.26 -10.17 5.75
CA ARG A 161 -4.24 -11.62 5.91
C ARG A 161 -3.25 -12.32 4.99
N ALA A 162 -3.05 -11.83 3.79
CA ALA A 162 -2.13 -12.43 2.80
C ALA A 162 -2.29 -13.96 2.66
N GLY A 163 -3.55 -14.43 2.66
CA GLY A 163 -3.91 -15.84 2.55
C GLY A 163 -4.09 -16.58 3.88
N THR A 164 -3.80 -15.98 5.03
CA THR A 164 -4.03 -16.60 6.34
C THR A 164 -5.48 -16.49 6.81
N THR A 165 -5.89 -17.41 7.68
CA THR A 165 -7.18 -17.36 8.39
C THR A 165 -7.04 -17.13 9.89
N THR A 166 -5.82 -16.98 10.37
CA THR A 166 -5.45 -16.72 11.76
C THR A 166 -5.73 -15.28 12.17
N ALA A 167 -5.70 -15.00 13.45
CA ALA A 167 -5.95 -13.66 13.98
C ALA A 167 -5.02 -12.58 13.41
N THR A 168 -3.78 -12.96 13.08
CA THR A 168 -2.80 -12.10 12.42
C THR A 168 -2.13 -12.85 11.26
N ALA A 169 -1.41 -12.14 10.40
CA ALA A 169 -0.60 -12.76 9.35
C ALA A 169 0.57 -13.63 9.91
N PHE A 170 0.84 -13.52 11.21
CA PHE A 170 1.89 -14.27 11.91
C PHE A 170 1.35 -15.43 12.76
N GLY A 171 0.05 -15.71 12.70
CA GLY A 171 -0.63 -16.73 13.49
C GLY A 171 -1.65 -16.15 14.47
N ASP A 172 -2.03 -16.94 15.49
CA ASP A 172 -3.05 -16.57 16.46
C ASP A 172 -2.51 -15.79 17.67
N ARG A 173 -1.23 -15.47 17.66
CA ARG A 173 -0.55 -14.71 18.71
C ARG A 173 0.23 -13.56 18.08
N LEU A 174 0.41 -12.47 18.82
CA LEU A 174 1.20 -11.33 18.36
C LEU A 174 2.06 -10.77 19.49
N SER A 175 3.37 -10.73 19.27
CA SER A 175 4.35 -10.08 20.12
C SER A 175 4.76 -8.72 19.56
N SER A 176 5.10 -7.76 20.42
CA SER A 176 5.68 -6.49 19.98
C SER A 176 7.11 -6.62 19.42
N LYS A 177 7.65 -7.84 19.32
CA LYS A 177 8.80 -8.17 18.46
C LYS A 177 8.43 -8.28 16.98
N GLN A 178 7.15 -8.48 16.68
CA GLN A 178 6.61 -8.68 15.31
C GLN A 178 5.87 -7.47 14.76
N ALA A 179 5.46 -6.54 15.65
CA ALA A 179 4.67 -5.38 15.30
C ALA A 179 4.87 -4.27 16.34
N ASN A 180 4.66 -3.01 15.95
CA ASN A 180 4.80 -1.88 16.87
C ASN A 180 3.48 -1.57 17.59
N PHE A 181 3.39 -1.92 18.87
CA PHE A 181 2.29 -1.61 19.78
C PHE A 181 2.82 -1.47 21.22
N GLN A 182 1.97 -1.10 22.19
CA GLN A 182 2.40 -0.67 23.53
C GLN A 182 2.91 -1.80 24.45
N GLY A 183 3.17 -2.99 23.93
CA GLY A 183 3.89 -4.00 24.67
C GLY A 183 3.06 -5.10 25.33
N LYS A 184 1.75 -4.92 25.56
CA LYS A 184 0.88 -6.01 26.00
C LYS A 184 0.61 -6.96 24.83
N PRO A 185 1.22 -8.16 24.85
CA PRO A 185 1.11 -9.07 23.71
C PRO A 185 -0.29 -9.63 23.58
N TYR A 186 -0.67 -10.00 22.35
CA TYR A 186 -1.95 -10.62 22.06
C TYR A 186 -1.89 -12.13 22.27
N ASN A 187 -2.95 -12.66 22.92
CA ASN A 187 -3.24 -14.09 23.08
C ASN A 187 -2.05 -14.89 23.66
N GLY A 188 -1.40 -14.38 24.70
CA GLY A 188 -0.32 -15.07 25.39
C GLY A 188 0.98 -15.20 24.59
N ALA A 189 1.23 -14.30 23.64
CA ALA A 189 2.53 -14.19 23.01
C ALA A 189 3.60 -13.70 24.02
N GLU A 190 4.85 -13.84 23.67
CA GLU A 190 5.95 -13.31 24.45
C GLU A 190 5.96 -11.78 24.44
N GLU A 191 6.26 -11.16 25.58
CA GLU A 191 6.45 -9.71 25.66
C GLU A 191 7.66 -9.26 24.83
N GLY A 192 7.58 -8.07 24.30
CA GLY A 192 8.62 -7.45 23.52
C GLY A 192 8.75 -5.95 23.83
N PRO A 193 9.54 -5.21 23.06
CA PRO A 193 9.75 -3.78 23.29
C PRO A 193 8.48 -2.96 23.09
N SER A 194 8.36 -1.85 23.83
CA SER A 194 7.42 -0.77 23.57
C SER A 194 8.21 0.48 23.21
N LEU A 195 7.95 1.03 22.01
CA LEU A 195 8.63 2.24 21.56
C LEU A 195 7.95 3.53 22.05
N ASN A 196 6.68 3.44 22.48
CA ASN A 196 5.84 4.58 22.87
C ASN A 196 5.77 5.69 21.80
N ARG A 197 5.94 5.32 20.54
CA ARG A 197 5.88 6.17 19.35
C ARG A 197 5.76 5.33 18.10
N ALA A 198 5.45 5.93 16.95
CA ALA A 198 5.56 5.26 15.68
C ALA A 198 7.01 4.81 15.40
N ALA A 199 7.14 3.70 14.71
CA ALA A 199 8.42 3.23 14.17
C ALA A 199 8.59 3.74 12.73
N ARG A 200 9.81 3.68 12.23
CA ARG A 200 10.07 3.82 10.79
C ARG A 200 9.31 2.73 10.04
N VAL A 201 8.67 3.08 8.94
CA VAL A 201 7.88 2.12 8.16
C VAL A 201 8.76 0.95 7.67
N GLY A 202 8.26 -0.27 7.78
CA GLY A 202 8.99 -1.47 7.40
C GLY A 202 10.04 -1.94 8.40
N SER A 203 9.99 -1.45 9.64
CA SER A 203 10.90 -1.90 10.71
C SER A 203 10.56 -3.30 11.22
N TYR A 204 9.36 -3.79 10.98
CA TYR A 204 8.88 -5.10 11.42
C TYR A 204 8.71 -6.06 10.25
N PRO A 205 8.62 -7.39 10.50
CA PRO A 205 8.47 -8.38 9.45
C PRO A 205 7.29 -8.10 8.52
N ALA A 206 7.46 -8.41 7.24
CA ALA A 206 6.38 -8.40 6.27
C ALA A 206 5.51 -9.65 6.38
N ASN A 207 4.25 -9.54 5.95
CA ASN A 207 3.41 -10.72 5.71
C ASN A 207 3.85 -11.49 4.45
N ALA A 208 3.18 -12.60 4.13
CA ALA A 208 3.53 -13.45 3.00
C ALA A 208 3.48 -12.75 1.62
N TRP A 209 2.79 -11.61 1.50
CA TRP A 209 2.75 -10.80 0.28
C TRP A 209 3.71 -9.61 0.31
N GLY A 210 4.62 -9.58 1.28
CA GLY A 210 5.65 -8.54 1.37
C GLY A 210 5.16 -7.19 1.91
N LEU A 211 3.97 -7.13 2.49
CA LEU A 211 3.38 -5.94 3.10
C LEU A 211 3.78 -5.83 4.57
N HIS A 212 4.23 -4.65 4.99
CA HIS A 212 4.68 -4.36 6.35
C HIS A 212 3.63 -3.55 7.13
N ASP A 213 3.75 -3.60 8.44
CA ASP A 213 3.09 -2.69 9.39
C ASP A 213 1.54 -2.71 9.34
N LEU A 214 0.95 -3.85 8.89
CA LEU A 214 -0.50 -4.04 8.90
C LEU A 214 -1.03 -4.51 10.27
N HIS A 215 -0.13 -4.72 11.23
CA HIS A 215 -0.40 -5.08 12.61
C HIS A 215 0.31 -4.09 13.53
N GLY A 216 -0.32 -2.97 13.88
CA GLY A 216 0.26 -1.91 14.70
C GLY A 216 0.89 -0.78 13.89
N ASN A 217 1.80 -0.07 14.47
CA ASN A 217 2.44 1.17 14.06
C ASN A 217 1.46 2.36 14.03
N VAL A 218 0.69 2.55 12.96
CA VAL A 218 -0.39 3.54 12.96
C VAL A 218 -1.67 2.94 12.36
N TYR A 219 -2.83 3.36 12.87
CA TYR A 219 -4.08 3.05 12.19
C TYR A 219 -4.08 3.60 10.77
N GLU A 220 -4.77 2.93 9.89
CA GLU A 220 -4.85 3.31 8.49
C GLU A 220 -6.27 3.60 8.06
N TRP A 221 -6.49 4.78 7.48
CA TRP A 221 -7.75 5.11 6.87
C TRP A 221 -8.11 4.12 5.75
N CYS A 222 -9.34 3.57 5.83
CA CYS A 222 -10.00 2.89 4.71
C CYS A 222 -11.07 3.82 4.13
N ARG A 223 -11.40 3.62 2.85
CA ARG A 223 -12.35 4.51 2.16
C ARG A 223 -13.80 4.32 2.57
N ASP A 224 -14.13 3.20 3.25
CA ASP A 224 -15.50 2.85 3.62
C ASP A 224 -16.02 3.70 4.77
N TRP A 225 -17.28 4.06 4.71
CA TRP A 225 -18.02 4.43 5.89
C TRP A 225 -18.18 3.21 6.81
N TYR A 226 -18.14 3.43 8.11
CA TYR A 226 -18.31 2.35 9.07
C TYR A 226 -19.76 1.88 9.13
N HIS A 227 -19.97 0.60 8.93
CA HIS A 227 -21.22 -0.13 9.15
C HIS A 227 -21.02 -1.13 10.27
N GLN A 228 -22.04 -1.32 11.13
CA GLN A 228 -21.99 -2.28 12.23
C GLN A 228 -21.80 -3.72 11.74
N THR A 229 -22.28 -4.05 10.55
CA THR A 229 -22.10 -5.34 9.90
C THR A 229 -21.15 -5.21 8.74
N LEU A 230 -20.29 -6.23 8.56
CA LEU A 230 -19.39 -6.30 7.42
C LEU A 230 -20.16 -6.52 6.12
N PRO A 231 -19.76 -5.87 5.02
CA PRO A 231 -20.31 -6.16 3.70
C PRO A 231 -19.68 -7.45 3.16
N GLY A 232 -20.53 -8.41 2.75
CA GLY A 232 -20.09 -9.57 2.00
C GLY A 232 -20.26 -9.38 0.50
N GLY A 233 -19.98 -10.44 -0.27
CA GLY A 233 -20.21 -10.49 -1.72
C GLY A 233 -19.00 -10.07 -2.55
N ALA A 234 -19.26 -9.58 -3.77
CA ALA A 234 -18.22 -9.24 -4.73
C ALA A 234 -17.84 -7.76 -4.62
N ASP A 235 -16.52 -7.50 -4.53
CA ASP A 235 -15.91 -6.18 -4.53
C ASP A 235 -16.60 -5.16 -3.61
N PRO A 236 -16.84 -5.47 -2.31
CA PRO A 236 -17.57 -4.57 -1.43
C PRO A 236 -16.84 -3.22 -1.28
N ASP A 237 -17.58 -2.15 -1.49
CA ASP A 237 -17.13 -0.76 -1.37
C ASP A 237 -18.26 0.10 -0.80
N LEU A 238 -18.16 0.48 0.46
CA LEU A 238 -19.15 1.29 1.17
C LEU A 238 -18.78 2.78 1.22
N SER A 239 -17.90 3.23 0.33
CA SER A 239 -17.41 4.61 0.35
C SER A 239 -18.48 5.66 0.06
N ALA A 240 -19.50 5.30 -0.72
CA ALA A 240 -20.62 6.18 -1.10
C ALA A 240 -21.84 6.06 -0.18
N VAL A 241 -21.92 5.03 0.66
CA VAL A 241 -23.09 4.73 1.49
C VAL A 241 -22.76 5.00 2.95
N LYS A 242 -23.33 6.06 3.51
CA LYS A 242 -23.19 6.34 4.95
C LYS A 242 -23.80 5.21 5.77
N GLY A 243 -23.02 4.75 6.74
CA GLY A 243 -23.37 3.58 7.53
C GLY A 243 -23.98 3.90 8.89
N THR A 244 -23.40 3.34 9.93
CA THR A 244 -23.88 3.46 11.30
C THR A 244 -23.66 4.87 11.82
N VAL A 245 -24.75 5.54 12.20
CA VAL A 245 -24.72 6.87 12.81
C VAL A 245 -24.06 6.81 14.19
N ASN A 246 -23.26 7.78 14.53
CA ASN A 246 -22.70 7.98 15.86
C ASN A 246 -23.74 8.56 16.82
N ARG A 247 -23.47 8.53 18.13
CA ARG A 247 -24.41 9.05 19.18
C ARG A 247 -24.71 10.54 19.01
N ASP A 248 -23.80 11.30 18.41
CA ASP A 248 -23.92 12.73 18.15
C ASP A 248 -24.52 13.07 16.75
N GLY A 249 -24.98 12.05 16.01
CA GLY A 249 -25.57 12.21 14.68
C GLY A 249 -24.56 12.27 13.54
N THR A 250 -23.27 12.21 13.83
CA THR A 250 -22.21 12.17 12.81
C THR A 250 -22.01 10.76 12.24
N TYR A 251 -21.11 10.62 11.26
CA TYR A 251 -20.71 9.35 10.68
C TYR A 251 -19.18 9.22 10.71
N SER A 252 -18.71 8.00 10.78
CA SER A 252 -17.28 7.72 10.85
C SER A 252 -16.79 6.90 9.65
N ARG A 253 -15.54 7.11 9.24
CA ARG A 253 -14.81 6.23 8.32
C ARG A 253 -14.15 5.10 9.10
N VAL A 254 -13.93 4.00 8.41
CA VAL A 254 -13.19 2.85 8.94
C VAL A 254 -11.70 3.18 9.05
N ARG A 255 -11.08 2.74 10.14
CA ARG A 255 -9.63 2.65 10.30
C ARG A 255 -9.24 1.26 10.80
N ARG A 256 -8.10 0.76 10.36
CA ARG A 256 -7.64 -0.61 10.57
C ARG A 256 -6.18 -0.65 11.06
N GLY A 257 -5.77 -1.79 11.61
CA GLY A 257 -4.38 -2.12 11.88
C GLY A 257 -3.91 -2.03 13.33
N GLY A 258 -4.56 -1.26 14.17
CA GLY A 258 -4.01 -0.91 15.50
C GLY A 258 -2.90 0.13 15.40
N ALA A 259 -2.35 0.56 16.52
CA ALA A 259 -1.32 1.59 16.57
C ALA A 259 -0.29 1.35 17.68
N TRP A 260 0.79 2.12 17.64
CA TRP A 260 1.90 2.08 18.59
C TRP A 260 1.48 2.30 20.06
N CYS A 261 0.34 2.94 20.29
CA CYS A 261 -0.22 3.24 21.62
C CYS A 261 -1.29 2.24 22.10
N ASP A 262 -1.62 1.23 21.29
CA ASP A 262 -2.58 0.19 21.66
C ASP A 262 -1.89 -1.04 22.28
N ASP A 263 -2.68 -1.90 22.92
CA ASP A 263 -2.31 -3.28 23.22
C ASP A 263 -2.23 -4.12 21.92
N GLY A 264 -1.81 -5.37 21.99
CA GLY A 264 -1.70 -6.23 20.79
C GLY A 264 -3.02 -6.69 20.20
N TRP A 265 -4.15 -6.70 20.96
CA TRP A 265 -5.43 -7.20 20.46
C TRP A 265 -6.11 -6.31 19.39
N PRO A 266 -5.95 -4.96 19.37
CA PRO A 266 -6.41 -4.14 18.25
C PRO A 266 -5.60 -4.32 16.97
N CYS A 267 -4.44 -4.99 17.05
CA CYS A 267 -3.62 -5.26 15.89
C CYS A 267 -4.05 -6.51 15.10
N ARG A 268 -5.16 -7.18 15.46
CA ARG A 268 -5.71 -8.33 14.72
C ARG A 268 -6.18 -7.95 13.32
N SER A 269 -6.08 -8.87 12.40
CA SER A 269 -6.53 -8.66 11.00
C SER A 269 -8.00 -8.26 10.92
N ALA A 270 -8.86 -8.83 11.77
CA ALA A 270 -10.29 -8.60 11.78
C ALA A 270 -10.72 -7.37 12.59
N PHE A 271 -9.86 -6.84 13.48
CA PHE A 271 -10.23 -5.72 14.33
C PHE A 271 -10.57 -4.48 13.50
N ARG A 272 -11.69 -3.86 13.85
CA ARG A 272 -12.25 -2.69 13.18
C ARG A 272 -12.39 -1.54 14.14
N LEU A 273 -12.07 -0.36 13.69
CA LEU A 273 -12.36 0.84 14.45
C LEU A 273 -12.87 1.93 13.52
N ARG A 274 -13.53 2.93 14.08
CA ARG A 274 -14.10 4.05 13.33
C ARG A 274 -13.63 5.38 13.90
N TYR A 275 -13.55 6.38 13.06
CA TYR A 275 -13.19 7.73 13.45
C TYR A 275 -13.85 8.74 12.52
N GLU A 276 -14.22 9.90 13.06
CA GLU A 276 -14.84 10.97 12.28
C GLU A 276 -13.81 11.50 11.26
N PRO A 277 -14.22 11.67 9.99
CA PRO A 277 -13.28 11.94 8.90
C PRO A 277 -12.55 13.28 9.01
N GLU A 278 -13.06 14.24 9.77
CA GLU A 278 -12.46 15.56 9.97
C GLU A 278 -11.43 15.59 11.10
N ARG A 279 -11.44 14.57 11.97
CA ARG A 279 -10.54 14.52 13.12
C ARG A 279 -9.12 14.15 12.74
N LEU A 280 -8.20 14.59 13.58
CA LEU A 280 -6.77 14.38 13.49
C LEU A 280 -6.29 13.47 14.62
N SER A 281 -5.20 12.77 14.41
CA SER A 281 -4.60 11.92 15.44
C SER A 281 -3.15 11.60 15.09
N ASP A 282 -2.29 11.58 16.11
CA ASP A 282 -0.87 11.23 16.03
C ASP A 282 -0.62 9.72 15.81
N HIS A 283 -1.67 8.93 15.83
CA HIS A 283 -1.61 7.48 15.60
C HIS A 283 -2.50 7.02 14.42
N ILE A 284 -2.93 7.95 13.55
CA ILE A 284 -3.67 7.62 12.33
C ILE A 284 -2.93 8.18 11.13
N GLY A 285 -2.57 7.27 10.22
CA GLY A 285 -2.04 7.53 8.91
C GLY A 285 -2.85 6.80 7.83
N PHE A 286 -2.22 6.38 6.77
CA PHE A 286 -2.85 5.62 5.69
C PHE A 286 -1.83 4.95 4.77
N ARG A 287 -2.29 3.97 4.01
CA ARG A 287 -1.59 3.46 2.83
C ARG A 287 -2.44 3.63 1.59
N VAL A 288 -1.83 3.56 0.41
CA VAL A 288 -2.54 3.68 -0.86
C VAL A 288 -2.78 2.32 -1.49
N ALA A 289 -3.85 2.21 -2.27
CA ALA A 289 -4.06 1.14 -3.22
C ALA A 289 -4.10 1.71 -4.65
N ALA A 290 -3.44 1.04 -5.60
CA ALA A 290 -3.63 1.34 -7.01
C ALA A 290 -4.58 0.30 -7.61
N VAL A 291 -5.67 0.77 -8.19
CA VAL A 291 -6.81 -0.05 -8.63
C VAL A 291 -7.26 0.34 -10.03
N GLN A 292 -7.99 -0.57 -10.65
CA GLN A 292 -8.84 -0.27 -11.81
C GLN A 292 -10.25 -0.03 -11.30
N PRO A 293 -10.83 1.15 -11.49
CA PRO A 293 -12.19 1.47 -11.09
C PRO A 293 -13.26 0.57 -11.73
#